data_bd79f1c3881ed664535735499e30dd35
#
_entry.id   bd79f1c3881ed664535735499e30dd35
#
_cell.length_a   1.000
_cell.length_b   1.000
_cell.length_c   1.000
_cell.angle_alpha   90.00
_cell.angle_beta   90.00
_cell.angle_gamma   90.00
#
_symmetry.space_group_name_H-M   'P 1'
#
loop_
_entity.id
_entity.type
_entity.pdbx_description
1 polymer ?
#
loop_
_entity_poly.entity_id
_entity_poly.type
_entity_poly.pdbx_seq_one_letter_code
_entity_poly.pdbx_strand_id
1 'polypeptide(L)'
;MDHRAEVSDFLRTRRDRITPSQAGILGDTRRRVPGLRREEVAAATGISVEYYARIERGDLRGVSTEVLDALARTLLLDEAETDHLHDLAEAAGPPARRRPRPAEQAFPDSLQRFVDAVSVPVWVRDRRMDVVAANPVGRALYAPVLEDPAARGNTARFVFFSPASRTFFPDWEDNATGIVATLRTYAGQSPRDKRLSDLIGELATRSDDFRVRWAAHDVRHHRTGLKRIHHPEVGDLELGYEAMDFPAHPDWFMFGYTAAPGSPSEERLRLLGSLAQQSADGARSTADGRSTAAG
;
A
#
# COMPACT_ATOMS: atom_id res chain seq x y z
N MET A 1 -6.13 10.00 12.99
CA MET A 1 -6.37 10.92 11.84
C MET A 1 -7.83 11.35 11.87
N ASP A 2 -8.14 12.61 11.61
CA ASP A 2 -9.55 13.04 11.50
C ASP A 2 -10.09 12.62 10.13
N HIS A 3 -11.06 11.70 10.14
CA HIS A 3 -11.71 11.19 8.93
C HIS A 3 -12.32 12.32 8.08
N ARG A 4 -12.89 13.34 8.71
CA ARG A 4 -13.44 14.48 7.97
C ARG A 4 -12.39 15.30 7.25
N ALA A 5 -11.23 15.49 7.88
CA ALA A 5 -10.10 16.18 7.27
C ALA A 5 -9.59 15.39 6.05
N GLU A 6 -9.48 14.06 6.16
CA GLU A 6 -9.05 13.19 5.04
C GLU A 6 -9.98 13.30 3.84
N VAL A 7 -11.31 13.20 4.05
CA VAL A 7 -12.30 13.36 2.98
C VAL A 7 -12.20 14.76 2.34
N SER A 8 -12.08 15.79 3.18
CA SER A 8 -12.01 17.18 2.69
C SER A 8 -10.77 17.41 1.84
N ASP A 9 -9.63 16.95 2.30
CA ASP A 9 -8.36 17.11 1.60
C ASP A 9 -8.32 16.28 0.30
N PHE A 10 -8.86 15.05 0.33
CA PHE A 10 -9.00 14.22 -0.86
C PHE A 10 -9.83 14.92 -1.94
N LEU A 11 -11.08 15.29 -1.64
CA LEU A 11 -11.97 15.89 -2.62
C LEU A 11 -11.45 17.24 -3.13
N ARG A 12 -10.88 18.07 -2.26
CA ARG A 12 -10.32 19.37 -2.64
C ARG A 12 -9.14 19.19 -3.60
N THR A 13 -8.20 18.30 -3.28
CA THR A 13 -7.03 18.08 -4.14
C THR A 13 -7.43 17.55 -5.52
N ARG A 14 -8.47 16.70 -5.61
CA ARG A 14 -8.98 16.20 -6.89
C ARG A 14 -9.66 17.30 -7.69
N ARG A 15 -10.53 18.10 -7.07
CA ARG A 15 -11.17 19.26 -7.70
C ARG A 15 -10.15 20.28 -8.20
N ASP A 16 -9.09 20.54 -7.45
CA ASP A 16 -8.06 21.54 -7.81
C ASP A 16 -7.16 21.07 -8.97
N ARG A 17 -7.05 19.77 -9.23
CA ARG A 17 -6.28 19.18 -10.35
C ARG A 17 -6.98 19.27 -11.70
N ILE A 18 -8.33 19.31 -11.73
CA ILE A 18 -9.11 19.18 -12.95
C ILE A 18 -9.44 20.54 -13.52
N THR A 19 -9.00 20.77 -14.74
CA THR A 19 -9.39 21.97 -15.48
C THR A 19 -10.83 21.86 -16.00
N PRO A 20 -11.54 22.98 -16.19
CA PRO A 20 -12.90 22.95 -16.76
C PRO A 20 -12.98 22.25 -18.10
N SER A 21 -11.98 22.43 -18.96
CA SER A 21 -11.93 21.80 -20.28
C SER A 21 -11.86 20.26 -20.17
N GLN A 22 -11.11 19.72 -19.20
CA GLN A 22 -11.07 18.28 -18.94
C GLN A 22 -12.42 17.74 -18.44
N ALA A 23 -13.16 18.53 -17.67
CA ALA A 23 -14.51 18.20 -17.21
C ALA A 23 -15.61 18.49 -18.24
N GLY A 24 -15.27 18.90 -19.47
CA GLY A 24 -16.25 19.25 -20.50
C GLY A 24 -17.01 20.56 -20.24
N ILE A 25 -16.52 21.41 -19.33
CA ILE A 25 -17.15 22.65 -18.95
C ILE A 25 -16.55 23.81 -19.79
N LEU A 26 -17.41 24.58 -20.44
CA LEU A 26 -16.97 25.77 -21.18
C LEU A 26 -16.37 26.78 -20.21
N GLY A 27 -15.06 27.04 -20.36
CA GLY A 27 -14.31 27.88 -19.44
C GLY A 27 -14.60 29.37 -19.61
N ASP A 28 -14.77 30.09 -18.50
CA ASP A 28 -14.74 31.55 -18.45
C ASP A 28 -13.27 32.04 -18.44
N THR A 29 -12.94 32.99 -19.31
CA THR A 29 -11.57 33.54 -19.46
C THR A 29 -11.07 34.33 -18.25
N ARG A 30 -11.91 34.64 -17.26
CA ARG A 30 -11.57 35.35 -16.01
C ARG A 30 -11.57 34.46 -14.78
N ARG A 31 -10.79 33.35 -14.79
CA ARG A 31 -10.72 32.43 -13.64
C ARG A 31 -9.66 32.87 -12.63
N ARG A 32 -10.02 32.84 -11.34
CA ARG A 32 -9.09 33.06 -10.21
C ARG A 32 -8.47 31.76 -9.69
N VAL A 33 -9.01 30.61 -10.07
CA VAL A 33 -8.53 29.27 -9.64
C VAL A 33 -8.32 28.40 -10.88
N PRO A 34 -7.24 27.62 -10.94
CA PRO A 34 -6.94 26.76 -12.09
C PRO A 34 -7.88 25.54 -12.17
N GLY A 35 -8.32 25.01 -11.03
CA GLY A 35 -9.20 23.86 -10.93
C GLY A 35 -10.69 24.19 -11.06
N LEU A 36 -11.54 23.18 -10.86
CA LEU A 36 -13.00 23.34 -10.87
C LEU A 36 -13.48 24.17 -9.67
N ARG A 37 -14.52 24.99 -9.89
CA ARG A 37 -15.27 25.64 -8.81
C ARG A 37 -16.28 24.66 -8.20
N ARG A 38 -16.68 24.88 -6.95
CA ARG A 38 -17.72 24.04 -6.26
C ARG A 38 -19.03 24.02 -7.04
N GLU A 39 -19.41 25.17 -7.60
CA GLU A 39 -20.61 25.34 -8.44
C GLU A 39 -20.53 24.47 -9.69
N GLU A 40 -19.38 24.35 -10.31
CA GLU A 40 -19.15 23.55 -11.51
C GLU A 40 -19.24 22.04 -11.20
N VAL A 41 -18.64 21.61 -10.10
CA VAL A 41 -18.75 20.20 -9.64
C VAL A 41 -20.20 19.89 -9.28
N ALA A 42 -20.88 20.75 -8.53
CA ALA A 42 -22.27 20.57 -8.14
C ALA A 42 -23.19 20.44 -9.36
N ALA A 43 -23.04 21.34 -10.35
CA ALA A 43 -23.81 21.31 -11.59
C ALA A 43 -23.56 20.05 -12.41
N ALA A 44 -22.27 19.63 -12.58
CA ALA A 44 -21.91 18.42 -13.31
C ALA A 44 -22.35 17.11 -12.61
N THR A 45 -22.44 17.14 -11.27
CA THR A 45 -22.90 16.00 -10.47
C THR A 45 -24.44 15.95 -10.34
N GLY A 46 -25.13 17.05 -10.65
CA GLY A 46 -26.60 17.16 -10.51
C GLY A 46 -27.08 17.35 -9.07
N ILE A 47 -26.24 17.94 -8.20
CA ILE A 47 -26.56 18.21 -6.79
C ILE A 47 -26.50 19.70 -6.49
N SER A 48 -27.02 20.13 -5.30
CA SER A 48 -26.89 21.54 -4.92
C SER A 48 -25.45 21.89 -4.49
N VAL A 49 -25.10 23.17 -4.64
CA VAL A 49 -23.77 23.68 -4.23
C VAL A 49 -23.55 23.50 -2.74
N GLU A 50 -24.60 23.71 -1.93
CA GLU A 50 -24.59 23.52 -0.47
C GLU A 50 -24.35 22.04 -0.11
N TYR A 51 -24.96 21.11 -0.86
CA TYR A 51 -24.80 19.68 -0.64
C TYR A 51 -23.37 19.25 -1.00
N TYR A 52 -22.84 19.69 -2.16
CA TYR A 52 -21.45 19.44 -2.48
C TYR A 52 -20.47 20.05 -1.46
N ALA A 53 -20.72 21.29 -1.02
CA ALA A 53 -19.89 21.92 0.00
C ALA A 53 -19.93 21.17 1.34
N ARG A 54 -21.05 20.53 1.71
CA ARG A 54 -21.15 19.65 2.86
C ARG A 54 -20.27 18.40 2.70
N ILE A 55 -20.35 17.76 1.53
CA ILE A 55 -19.53 16.60 1.17
C ILE A 55 -18.03 16.96 1.20
N GLU A 56 -17.63 18.05 0.57
CA GLU A 56 -16.23 18.51 0.52
C GLU A 56 -15.70 18.91 1.91
N ARG A 57 -16.56 19.30 2.87
CA ARG A 57 -16.16 19.48 4.28
C ARG A 57 -16.03 18.19 5.07
N GLY A 58 -16.10 17.02 4.42
CA GLY A 58 -15.89 15.72 5.01
C GLY A 58 -17.14 15.05 5.62
N ASP A 59 -18.34 15.53 5.32
CA ASP A 59 -19.56 14.87 5.74
C ASP A 59 -20.16 13.99 4.64
N LEU A 60 -19.69 12.74 4.58
CA LEU A 60 -20.19 11.73 3.64
C LEU A 60 -21.37 10.91 4.17
N ARG A 61 -21.86 11.19 5.36
CA ARG A 61 -22.98 10.43 5.95
C ARG A 61 -24.25 10.57 5.12
N GLY A 62 -24.79 9.42 4.72
CA GLY A 62 -26.03 9.37 3.94
C GLY A 62 -25.89 9.84 2.50
N VAL A 63 -24.68 9.97 1.98
CA VAL A 63 -24.42 10.18 0.55
C VAL A 63 -24.67 8.86 -0.16
N SER A 64 -25.50 8.88 -1.23
CA SER A 64 -25.82 7.67 -1.97
C SER A 64 -24.68 7.27 -2.92
N THR A 65 -24.64 5.98 -3.30
CA THR A 65 -23.66 5.44 -4.25
C THR A 65 -23.71 6.17 -5.59
N GLU A 66 -24.91 6.53 -6.06
CA GLU A 66 -25.11 7.26 -7.32
C GLU A 66 -24.45 8.64 -7.31
N VAL A 67 -24.49 9.33 -6.15
CA VAL A 67 -23.82 10.64 -5.97
C VAL A 67 -22.31 10.44 -5.90
N LEU A 68 -21.81 9.41 -5.23
CA LEU A 68 -20.38 9.09 -5.19
C LEU A 68 -19.84 8.78 -6.60
N ASP A 69 -20.56 7.96 -7.37
CA ASP A 69 -20.20 7.62 -8.75
C ASP A 69 -20.24 8.85 -9.67
N ALA A 70 -21.22 9.74 -9.47
CA ALA A 70 -21.29 10.99 -10.23
C ALA A 70 -20.12 11.94 -9.89
N LEU A 71 -19.73 12.01 -8.61
CA LEU A 71 -18.54 12.73 -8.17
C LEU A 71 -17.27 12.14 -8.77
N ALA A 72 -17.13 10.80 -8.75
CA ALA A 72 -15.97 10.10 -9.32
C ALA A 72 -15.81 10.44 -10.82
N ARG A 73 -16.90 10.38 -11.59
CA ARG A 73 -16.88 10.76 -13.01
C ARG A 73 -16.53 12.24 -13.20
N THR A 74 -17.16 13.15 -12.44
CA THR A 74 -16.94 14.60 -12.56
C THR A 74 -15.51 15.00 -12.20
N LEU A 75 -14.94 14.34 -11.18
CA LEU A 75 -13.58 14.58 -10.72
C LEU A 75 -12.55 13.69 -11.44
N LEU A 76 -12.95 12.98 -12.51
CA LEU A 76 -12.10 12.11 -13.32
C LEU A 76 -11.24 11.18 -12.44
N LEU A 77 -11.85 10.62 -11.40
CA LEU A 77 -11.16 9.70 -10.51
C LEU A 77 -10.84 8.40 -11.26
N ASP A 78 -9.65 7.88 -11.06
CA ASP A 78 -9.32 6.53 -11.51
C ASP A 78 -10.00 5.46 -10.62
N GLU A 79 -9.79 4.17 -10.93
CA GLU A 79 -10.40 3.06 -10.19
C GLU A 79 -10.01 3.09 -8.70
N ALA A 80 -8.73 3.31 -8.40
CA ALA A 80 -8.22 3.35 -7.02
C ALA A 80 -8.78 4.54 -6.22
N GLU A 81 -8.89 5.70 -6.88
CA GLU A 81 -9.45 6.92 -6.30
C GLU A 81 -10.96 6.79 -6.08
N THR A 82 -11.66 6.11 -7.00
CA THR A 82 -13.09 5.82 -6.88
C THR A 82 -13.36 4.88 -5.71
N ASP A 83 -12.62 3.77 -5.63
CA ASP A 83 -12.71 2.83 -4.51
C ASP A 83 -12.41 3.52 -3.18
N HIS A 84 -11.40 4.37 -3.14
CA HIS A 84 -11.07 5.14 -1.94
C HIS A 84 -12.20 6.09 -1.53
N LEU A 85 -12.89 6.75 -2.46
CA LEU A 85 -14.06 7.59 -2.17
C LEU A 85 -15.19 6.78 -1.55
N HIS A 86 -15.46 5.58 -2.08
CA HIS A 86 -16.46 4.66 -1.54
C HIS A 86 -16.08 4.16 -0.15
N ASP A 87 -14.80 3.79 0.08
CA ASP A 87 -14.29 3.38 1.39
C ASP A 87 -14.45 4.48 2.44
N LEU A 88 -14.14 5.72 2.07
CA LEU A 88 -14.36 6.88 2.94
C LEU A 88 -15.85 7.09 3.27
N ALA A 89 -16.74 6.89 2.32
CA ALA A 89 -18.19 7.01 2.56
C ALA A 89 -18.72 5.88 3.46
N GLU A 90 -18.25 4.64 3.26
CA GLU A 90 -18.60 3.51 4.12
C GLU A 90 -18.10 3.73 5.56
N ALA A 91 -16.88 4.25 5.72
CA ALA A 91 -16.30 4.55 7.03
C ALA A 91 -17.03 5.71 7.77
N ALA A 92 -17.69 6.61 7.03
CA ALA A 92 -18.51 7.70 7.59
C ALA A 92 -19.87 7.21 8.09
N GLY A 93 -20.34 6.05 7.63
CA GLY A 93 -21.60 5.43 8.03
C GLY A 93 -21.63 4.97 9.49
N PRO A 94 -22.81 4.54 10.00
CA PRO A 94 -22.89 3.91 11.30
C PRO A 94 -21.97 2.68 11.31
N PRO A 95 -21.28 2.41 12.43
CA PRO A 95 -20.35 1.28 12.49
C PRO A 95 -21.14 0.00 12.17
N ALA A 96 -20.90 -0.55 10.98
CA ALA A 96 -21.35 -1.90 10.71
C ALA A 96 -20.85 -2.76 11.88
N ARG A 97 -21.67 -3.73 12.35
CA ARG A 97 -21.26 -4.69 13.39
C ARG A 97 -20.10 -5.54 12.84
N ARG A 98 -18.96 -4.90 12.61
CA ARG A 98 -17.71 -5.64 12.35
C ARG A 98 -17.42 -6.43 13.62
N ARG A 99 -17.30 -7.72 13.48
CA ARG A 99 -16.77 -8.57 14.56
C ARG A 99 -15.52 -7.89 15.10
N PRO A 100 -15.31 -7.86 16.45
CA PRO A 100 -14.09 -7.36 17.03
C PRO A 100 -12.92 -8.00 16.26
N ARG A 101 -12.02 -7.17 15.71
CA ARG A 101 -10.79 -7.71 15.11
C ARG A 101 -10.10 -8.54 16.18
N PRO A 102 -9.79 -9.82 15.94
CA PRO A 102 -9.00 -10.59 16.88
C PRO A 102 -7.70 -9.83 17.16
N ALA A 103 -7.29 -9.79 18.42
CA ALA A 103 -5.94 -9.40 18.78
C ALA A 103 -4.97 -10.23 17.92
N GLU A 104 -3.86 -9.59 17.49
CA GLU A 104 -2.80 -10.14 16.65
C GLU A 104 -2.92 -11.66 16.39
N GLN A 105 -3.55 -11.99 15.27
CA GLN A 105 -3.69 -13.40 14.90
C GLN A 105 -2.34 -13.82 14.33
N ALA A 106 -1.67 -14.75 14.99
CA ALA A 106 -0.48 -15.36 14.42
C ALA A 106 -0.80 -15.91 13.03
N PHE A 107 0.18 -15.81 12.10
CA PHE A 107 0.00 -16.36 10.77
C PHE A 107 -0.23 -17.87 10.89
N PRO A 108 -1.32 -18.45 10.33
CA PRO A 108 -1.68 -19.84 10.54
C PRO A 108 -0.64 -20.80 9.94
N ASP A 109 -0.31 -21.87 10.67
CA ASP A 109 0.63 -22.90 10.19
C ASP A 109 0.20 -23.53 8.85
N SER A 110 -1.11 -23.64 8.59
CA SER A 110 -1.62 -24.17 7.33
C SER A 110 -1.30 -23.23 6.16
N LEU A 111 -1.40 -21.92 6.37
CA LEU A 111 -1.01 -20.93 5.37
C LEU A 111 0.50 -20.85 5.20
N GLN A 112 1.27 -21.00 6.31
CA GLN A 112 2.74 -21.03 6.21
C GLN A 112 3.20 -22.23 5.37
N ARG A 113 2.61 -23.43 5.58
CA ARG A 113 2.88 -24.59 4.73
C ARG A 113 2.55 -24.35 3.26
N PHE A 114 1.46 -23.65 2.99
CA PHE A 114 1.11 -23.27 1.61
C PHE A 114 2.15 -22.29 1.02
N VAL A 115 2.53 -21.26 1.77
CA VAL A 115 3.55 -20.29 1.36
C VAL A 115 4.90 -21.00 1.11
N ASP A 116 5.29 -21.95 1.97
CA ASP A 116 6.53 -22.71 1.85
C ASP A 116 6.52 -23.67 0.64
N ALA A 117 5.35 -24.11 0.18
CA ALA A 117 5.21 -24.98 -0.98
C ALA A 117 5.32 -24.22 -2.32
N VAL A 118 5.26 -22.90 -2.30
CA VAL A 118 5.43 -22.08 -3.52
C VAL A 118 6.92 -21.99 -3.88
N SER A 119 7.26 -22.31 -5.12
CA SER A 119 8.65 -22.37 -5.61
C SER A 119 9.26 -21.01 -5.93
N VAL A 120 8.46 -19.99 -6.17
CA VAL A 120 8.93 -18.61 -6.43
C VAL A 120 9.05 -17.83 -5.11
N PRO A 121 9.80 -16.72 -5.07
CA PRO A 121 9.82 -15.85 -3.90
C PRO A 121 8.42 -15.38 -3.53
N VAL A 122 8.00 -15.66 -2.31
CA VAL A 122 6.70 -15.23 -1.76
C VAL A 122 6.90 -14.66 -0.37
N TRP A 123 6.23 -13.54 -0.12
CA TRP A 123 6.08 -12.98 1.22
C TRP A 123 4.69 -12.42 1.42
N VAL A 124 4.27 -12.35 2.68
CA VAL A 124 2.95 -11.86 3.10
C VAL A 124 3.16 -10.69 4.03
N ARG A 125 2.41 -9.63 3.81
CA ARG A 125 2.36 -8.47 4.71
C ARG A 125 0.94 -8.19 5.21
N ASP A 126 0.86 -7.46 6.29
CA ASP A 126 -0.40 -6.90 6.76
C ASP A 126 -0.68 -5.49 6.18
N ARG A 127 -1.80 -4.90 6.57
CA ARG A 127 -2.18 -3.51 6.18
C ARG A 127 -1.25 -2.45 6.73
N ARG A 128 -0.48 -2.75 7.79
CA ARG A 128 0.52 -1.86 8.38
C ARG A 128 1.90 -2.02 7.77
N MET A 129 2.00 -2.74 6.66
CA MET A 129 3.26 -3.02 5.94
C MET A 129 4.24 -3.91 6.71
N ASP A 130 3.81 -4.58 7.81
CA ASP A 130 4.62 -5.54 8.51
C ASP A 130 4.67 -6.85 7.72
N VAL A 131 5.87 -7.40 7.49
CA VAL A 131 6.05 -8.72 6.88
C VAL A 131 5.71 -9.79 7.94
N VAL A 132 4.64 -10.55 7.71
CA VAL A 132 4.12 -11.54 8.66
C VAL A 132 4.52 -12.96 8.32
N ALA A 133 4.81 -13.23 7.04
CA ALA A 133 5.26 -14.54 6.56
C ALA A 133 6.07 -14.41 5.29
N ALA A 134 6.95 -15.37 5.01
CA ALA A 134 7.62 -15.53 3.73
C ALA A 134 8.12 -16.96 3.59
N ASN A 135 8.24 -17.45 2.34
CA ASN A 135 8.98 -18.69 2.09
C ASN A 135 10.51 -18.46 2.13
N PRO A 136 11.33 -19.49 2.12
CA PRO A 136 12.78 -19.34 2.21
C PRO A 136 13.38 -18.40 1.16
N VAL A 137 12.95 -18.51 -0.11
CA VAL A 137 13.45 -17.65 -1.20
C VAL A 137 12.94 -16.21 -1.06
N GLY A 138 11.70 -16.02 -0.61
CA GLY A 138 11.13 -14.70 -0.29
C GLY A 138 11.86 -14.02 0.86
N ARG A 139 12.25 -14.77 1.90
CA ARG A 139 13.08 -14.27 2.99
C ARG A 139 14.44 -13.81 2.49
N ALA A 140 15.10 -14.63 1.65
CA ALA A 140 16.37 -14.26 1.04
C ALA A 140 16.24 -13.00 0.17
N LEU A 141 15.23 -12.93 -0.69
CA LEU A 141 15.00 -11.76 -1.55
C LEU A 141 14.77 -10.48 -0.73
N TYR A 142 14.08 -10.56 0.39
CA TYR A 142 13.78 -9.42 1.25
C TYR A 142 14.63 -9.35 2.52
N ALA A 143 15.74 -10.11 2.58
CA ALA A 143 16.68 -10.09 3.70
C ALA A 143 17.11 -8.65 4.07
N PRO A 144 17.45 -7.75 3.14
CA PRO A 144 17.78 -6.36 3.47
C PRO A 144 16.67 -5.60 4.19
N VAL A 145 15.40 -5.95 3.94
CA VAL A 145 14.24 -5.34 4.62
C VAL A 145 14.02 -5.96 5.99
N LEU A 146 14.13 -7.29 6.08
CA LEU A 146 13.83 -8.06 7.29
C LEU A 146 14.89 -7.89 8.37
N GLU A 147 16.15 -7.73 7.97
CA GLU A 147 17.32 -7.65 8.85
C GLU A 147 17.69 -6.22 9.24
N ASP A 148 17.14 -5.21 8.56
CA ASP A 148 17.41 -3.80 8.85
C ASP A 148 16.79 -3.39 10.20
N PRO A 149 17.62 -2.94 11.17
CA PRO A 149 17.11 -2.55 12.49
C PRO A 149 16.15 -1.36 12.45
N ALA A 150 16.29 -0.46 11.46
CA ALA A 150 15.40 0.68 11.29
C ALA A 150 14.04 0.26 10.73
N ALA A 151 14.02 -0.79 9.90
CA ALA A 151 12.80 -1.32 9.30
C ALA A 151 11.96 -2.16 10.29
N ARG A 152 12.58 -2.94 11.16
CA ARG A 152 11.89 -3.84 12.10
C ARG A 152 10.90 -4.77 11.39
N GLY A 153 11.27 -5.29 10.20
CA GLY A 153 10.40 -6.12 9.37
C GLY A 153 9.24 -5.40 8.69
N ASN A 154 9.26 -4.07 8.67
CA ASN A 154 8.21 -3.23 8.08
C ASN A 154 8.71 -2.57 6.79
N THR A 155 8.03 -2.82 5.68
CA THR A 155 8.46 -2.33 4.36
C THR A 155 8.38 -0.81 4.22
N ALA A 156 7.41 -0.16 4.88
CA ALA A 156 7.32 1.30 4.86
C ALA A 156 8.46 1.94 5.67
N ARG A 157 8.78 1.40 6.85
CA ARG A 157 9.95 1.88 7.62
C ARG A 157 11.25 1.68 6.85
N PHE A 158 11.42 0.54 6.18
CA PHE A 158 12.59 0.31 5.34
C PHE A 158 12.75 1.42 4.30
N VAL A 159 11.70 1.69 3.53
CA VAL A 159 11.74 2.68 2.46
C VAL A 159 12.04 4.08 2.99
N PHE A 160 11.45 4.48 4.12
CA PHE A 160 11.56 5.87 4.59
C PHE A 160 12.63 6.11 5.66
N PHE A 161 13.17 5.07 6.29
CA PHE A 161 14.16 5.25 7.37
C PHE A 161 15.51 4.61 7.07
N SER A 162 15.56 3.60 6.21
CA SER A 162 16.82 2.93 5.87
C SER A 162 17.54 3.61 4.72
N PRO A 163 18.80 4.04 4.89
CA PRO A 163 19.61 4.52 3.77
C PRO A 163 19.79 3.47 2.66
N ALA A 164 19.80 2.17 3.03
CA ALA A 164 19.96 1.07 2.08
C ALA A 164 18.79 0.96 1.10
N SER A 165 17.62 1.53 1.45
CA SER A 165 16.41 1.41 0.62
C SER A 165 16.56 2.02 -0.77
N ARG A 166 17.33 3.09 -0.93
CA ARG A 166 17.56 3.76 -2.21
C ARG A 166 18.48 2.96 -3.14
N THR A 167 19.39 2.17 -2.58
CA THR A 167 20.22 1.23 -3.34
C THR A 167 19.43 -0.02 -3.67
N PHE A 168 18.70 -0.56 -2.70
CA PHE A 168 17.90 -1.78 -2.85
C PHE A 168 16.77 -1.63 -3.87
N PHE A 169 16.10 -0.46 -3.90
CA PHE A 169 15.08 -0.13 -4.87
C PHE A 169 15.57 0.94 -5.85
N PRO A 170 16.08 0.59 -7.05
CA PRO A 170 16.46 1.57 -8.07
C PRO A 170 15.34 2.55 -8.41
N ASP A 171 14.07 2.09 -8.40
CA ASP A 171 12.88 2.92 -8.58
C ASP A 171 12.30 3.38 -7.23
N TRP A 172 13.15 3.94 -6.37
CA TRP A 172 12.78 4.29 -5.00
C TRP A 172 11.61 5.29 -4.94
N GLU A 173 11.57 6.27 -5.84
CA GLU A 173 10.53 7.30 -5.91
C GLU A 173 9.14 6.69 -6.15
N ASP A 174 9.04 5.76 -7.08
CA ASP A 174 7.79 5.06 -7.40
C ASP A 174 7.38 4.14 -6.25
N ASN A 175 8.34 3.46 -5.64
CA ASN A 175 8.11 2.62 -4.47
C ASN A 175 7.57 3.43 -3.29
N ALA A 176 8.22 4.56 -2.98
CA ALA A 176 7.84 5.44 -1.89
C ALA A 176 6.43 6.00 -2.11
N THR A 177 6.12 6.44 -3.34
CA THR A 177 4.79 6.93 -3.71
C THR A 177 3.74 5.82 -3.59
N GLY A 178 4.04 4.61 -4.06
CA GLY A 178 3.15 3.46 -3.96
C GLY A 178 2.85 3.05 -2.51
N ILE A 179 3.85 3.06 -1.63
CA ILE A 179 3.65 2.78 -0.19
C ILE A 179 2.75 3.83 0.46
N VAL A 180 2.98 5.12 0.19
CA VAL A 180 2.15 6.20 0.72
C VAL A 180 0.70 6.06 0.26
N ALA A 181 0.49 5.82 -1.03
CA ALA A 181 -0.83 5.62 -1.60
C ALA A 181 -1.56 4.43 -0.96
N THR A 182 -0.87 3.30 -0.77
CA THR A 182 -1.43 2.11 -0.13
C THR A 182 -1.78 2.35 1.35
N LEU A 183 -0.89 3.00 2.12
CA LEU A 183 -1.17 3.35 3.53
C LEU A 183 -2.38 4.28 3.63
N ARG A 184 -2.55 5.20 2.68
CA ARG A 184 -3.71 6.09 2.62
C ARG A 184 -5.01 5.32 2.39
N THR A 185 -5.02 4.40 1.41
CA THR A 185 -6.16 3.52 1.17
C THR A 185 -6.56 2.77 2.46
N TYR A 186 -5.60 2.17 3.15
CA TYR A 186 -5.89 1.43 4.39
C TYR A 186 -6.31 2.36 5.54
N ALA A 187 -5.79 3.57 5.62
CA ALA A 187 -6.24 4.56 6.61
C ALA A 187 -7.71 4.96 6.38
N GLY A 188 -8.11 5.15 5.11
CA GLY A 188 -9.50 5.39 4.72
C GLY A 188 -10.43 4.24 5.10
N GLN A 189 -10.04 3.00 4.77
CA GLN A 189 -10.78 1.78 5.10
C GLN A 189 -10.86 1.48 6.61
N SER A 190 -9.89 1.92 7.39
CA SER A 190 -9.76 1.59 8.80
C SER A 190 -9.37 2.79 9.66
N PRO A 191 -10.19 3.86 9.71
CA PRO A 191 -9.84 5.13 10.37
C PRO A 191 -9.68 5.01 11.90
N ARG A 192 -10.11 3.88 12.49
CA ARG A 192 -9.99 3.59 13.93
C ARG A 192 -8.82 2.64 14.27
N ASP A 193 -8.03 2.23 13.28
CA ASP A 193 -6.83 1.42 13.53
C ASP A 193 -5.74 2.29 14.13
N LYS A 194 -5.61 2.24 15.46
CA LYS A 194 -4.63 3.04 16.19
C LYS A 194 -3.20 2.73 15.76
N ARG A 195 -2.85 1.45 15.53
CA ARG A 195 -1.47 1.05 15.15
C ARG A 195 -1.12 1.55 13.76
N LEU A 196 -2.06 1.52 12.81
CA LEU A 196 -1.87 2.12 11.49
C LEU A 196 -1.69 3.65 11.60
N SER A 197 -2.51 4.30 12.43
CA SER A 197 -2.38 5.76 12.68
C SER A 197 -1.05 6.10 13.35
N ASP A 198 -0.58 5.29 14.31
CA ASP A 198 0.71 5.46 14.98
C ASP A 198 1.87 5.30 13.97
N LEU A 199 1.81 4.30 13.06
CA LEU A 199 2.82 4.14 11.99
C LEU A 199 2.85 5.35 11.06
N ILE A 200 1.69 5.81 10.60
CA ILE A 200 1.60 6.98 9.71
C ILE A 200 2.17 8.23 10.43
N GLY A 201 1.83 8.41 11.71
CA GLY A 201 2.38 9.50 12.54
C GLY A 201 3.90 9.40 12.70
N GLU A 202 4.45 8.21 12.93
CA GLU A 202 5.89 7.96 13.00
C GLU A 202 6.57 8.34 11.67
N LEU A 203 6.04 7.86 10.54
CA LEU A 203 6.56 8.12 9.21
C LEU A 203 6.53 9.62 8.88
N ALA A 204 5.41 10.29 9.15
CA ALA A 204 5.24 11.73 8.89
C ALA A 204 6.15 12.60 9.77
N THR A 205 6.45 12.16 11.01
CA THR A 205 7.32 12.91 11.93
C THR A 205 8.79 12.76 11.57
N ARG A 206 9.22 11.57 11.13
CA ARG A 206 10.63 11.22 10.95
C ARG A 206 11.12 11.29 9.51
N SER A 207 10.23 11.41 8.50
CA SER A 207 10.60 11.45 7.10
C SER A 207 9.92 12.60 6.37
N ASP A 208 10.74 13.54 5.87
CA ASP A 208 10.27 14.63 5.03
C ASP A 208 9.74 14.10 3.69
N ASP A 209 10.41 13.09 3.12
CA ASP A 209 9.99 12.40 1.91
C ASP A 209 8.57 11.81 2.05
N PHE A 210 8.28 11.19 3.20
CA PHE A 210 6.93 10.69 3.49
C PHE A 210 5.92 11.83 3.61
N ARG A 211 6.25 12.87 4.39
CA ARG A 211 5.35 14.00 4.67
C ARG A 211 4.91 14.71 3.40
N VAL A 212 5.86 14.97 2.49
CA VAL A 212 5.57 15.62 1.19
C VAL A 212 4.62 14.78 0.35
N ARG A 213 4.89 13.47 0.21
CA ARG A 213 4.03 12.55 -0.56
C ARG A 213 2.68 12.34 0.11
N TRP A 214 2.65 12.30 1.43
CA TRP A 214 1.39 12.20 2.16
C TRP A 214 0.49 13.40 1.91
N ALA A 215 1.04 14.62 1.82
CA ALA A 215 0.29 15.83 1.51
C ALA A 215 -0.27 15.88 0.06
N ALA A 216 0.28 15.10 -0.86
CA ALA A 216 -0.19 15.05 -2.26
C ALA A 216 -1.50 14.28 -2.45
N HIS A 217 -1.97 13.52 -1.45
CA HIS A 217 -3.21 12.75 -1.46
C HIS A 217 -3.37 11.75 -2.62
N ASP A 218 -2.26 11.20 -3.13
CA ASP A 218 -2.30 10.18 -4.17
C ASP A 218 -2.77 8.84 -3.62
N VAL A 219 -3.65 8.16 -4.36
CA VAL A 219 -4.16 6.81 -4.08
C VAL A 219 -3.81 5.93 -5.27
N ARG A 220 -3.33 4.73 -5.05
CA ARG A 220 -3.04 3.77 -6.11
C ARG A 220 -3.20 2.34 -5.61
N HIS A 221 -3.67 1.45 -6.48
CA HIS A 221 -3.59 0.02 -6.25
C HIS A 221 -2.26 -0.52 -6.77
N HIS A 222 -1.49 -1.18 -5.92
CA HIS A 222 -0.25 -1.88 -6.27
C HIS A 222 -0.51 -3.39 -6.27
N ARG A 223 -1.21 -3.88 -7.29
CA ARG A 223 -1.60 -5.30 -7.38
C ARG A 223 -0.70 -6.11 -8.30
N THR A 224 -0.18 -5.52 -9.36
CA THR A 224 0.67 -6.17 -10.36
C THR A 224 1.66 -5.17 -10.94
N GLY A 225 2.77 -5.64 -11.48
CA GLY A 225 3.74 -4.79 -12.16
C GLY A 225 5.13 -5.41 -12.26
N LEU A 226 6.07 -4.58 -12.69
CA LEU A 226 7.50 -4.89 -12.67
C LEU A 226 8.15 -4.20 -11.47
N LYS A 227 9.08 -4.88 -10.84
CA LYS A 227 9.88 -4.37 -9.73
C LYS A 227 11.35 -4.59 -9.99
N ARG A 228 12.11 -3.51 -9.98
CA ARG A 228 13.57 -3.58 -10.02
C ARG A 228 14.12 -3.59 -8.60
N ILE A 229 15.04 -4.50 -8.35
CA ILE A 229 15.71 -4.68 -7.06
C ILE A 229 17.21 -4.80 -7.32
N HIS A 230 18.03 -4.06 -6.60
CA HIS A 230 19.46 -4.27 -6.52
C HIS A 230 19.77 -5.07 -5.26
N HIS A 231 19.87 -6.38 -5.41
CA HIS A 231 20.09 -7.29 -4.27
C HIS A 231 21.59 -7.38 -3.94
N PRO A 232 22.01 -7.25 -2.67
CA PRO A 232 23.43 -7.20 -2.30
C PRO A 232 24.23 -8.46 -2.70
N GLU A 233 23.59 -9.64 -2.71
CA GLU A 233 24.29 -10.91 -3.01
C GLU A 233 24.26 -11.28 -4.51
N VAL A 234 23.17 -10.97 -5.22
CA VAL A 234 22.98 -11.43 -6.60
C VAL A 234 22.89 -10.31 -7.63
N GLY A 235 22.95 -9.04 -7.19
CA GLY A 235 22.91 -7.87 -8.06
C GLY A 235 21.50 -7.53 -8.56
N ASP A 236 21.41 -6.98 -9.78
CA ASP A 236 20.18 -6.42 -10.33
C ASP A 236 19.19 -7.49 -10.73
N LEU A 237 17.95 -7.32 -10.26
CA LEU A 237 16.81 -8.16 -10.55
C LEU A 237 15.68 -7.31 -11.15
N GLU A 238 15.10 -7.78 -12.24
CA GLU A 238 13.85 -7.27 -12.78
C GLU A 238 12.82 -8.38 -12.67
N LEU A 239 11.79 -8.16 -11.83
CA LEU A 239 10.83 -9.16 -11.42
C LEU A 239 9.40 -8.68 -11.69
N GLY A 240 8.59 -9.50 -12.32
CA GLY A 240 7.15 -9.35 -12.28
C GLY A 240 6.65 -9.69 -10.87
N TYR A 241 5.70 -8.94 -10.36
CA TYR A 241 5.03 -9.27 -9.10
C TYR A 241 3.52 -9.27 -9.24
N GLU A 242 2.90 -10.18 -8.48
CA GLU A 242 1.46 -10.26 -8.33
C GLU A 242 1.10 -10.21 -6.84
N ALA A 243 0.12 -9.35 -6.51
CA ALA A 243 -0.46 -9.28 -5.18
C ALA A 243 -1.78 -10.05 -5.14
N MET A 244 -1.93 -10.88 -4.13
CA MET A 244 -3.10 -11.74 -3.92
C MET A 244 -3.69 -11.49 -2.54
N ASP A 245 -5.01 -11.34 -2.49
CA ASP A 245 -5.76 -11.18 -1.25
C ASP A 245 -6.10 -12.55 -0.66
N PHE A 246 -6.20 -12.61 0.67
CA PHE A 246 -6.75 -13.77 1.39
C PHE A 246 -8.20 -13.47 1.78
N PRO A 247 -9.22 -14.03 1.12
CA PRO A 247 -10.62 -13.75 1.46
C PRO A 247 -10.99 -14.06 2.91
N ALA A 248 -10.37 -15.10 3.51
CA ALA A 248 -10.56 -15.46 4.91
C ALA A 248 -9.79 -14.55 5.89
N HIS A 249 -8.79 -13.81 5.40
CA HIS A 249 -7.90 -12.95 6.16
C HIS A 249 -7.69 -11.62 5.44
N PRO A 250 -8.68 -10.72 5.41
CA PRO A 250 -8.69 -9.53 4.55
C PRO A 250 -7.64 -8.47 4.93
N ASP A 251 -6.90 -8.71 6.01
CA ASP A 251 -5.81 -7.84 6.44
C ASP A 251 -4.44 -8.29 5.94
N TRP A 252 -4.35 -9.44 5.27
CA TRP A 252 -3.10 -9.99 4.72
C TRP A 252 -3.09 -9.98 3.21
N PHE A 253 -1.91 -9.71 2.65
CA PHE A 253 -1.66 -9.63 1.22
C PHE A 253 -0.40 -10.42 0.90
N MET A 254 -0.51 -11.39 0.00
CA MET A 254 0.61 -12.19 -0.48
C MET A 254 1.18 -11.57 -1.76
N PHE A 255 2.49 -11.49 -1.84
CA PHE A 255 3.22 -11.04 -3.03
C PHE A 255 4.09 -12.18 -3.54
N GLY A 256 3.86 -12.58 -4.79
CA GLY A 256 4.70 -13.55 -5.49
C GLY A 256 5.52 -12.83 -6.56
N TYR A 257 6.79 -13.24 -6.72
CA TYR A 257 7.71 -12.66 -7.69
C TYR A 257 8.17 -13.68 -8.71
N THR A 258 8.19 -13.27 -9.98
CA THR A 258 8.67 -14.10 -11.09
C THR A 258 9.65 -13.33 -11.94
N ALA A 259 10.63 -14.03 -12.51
CA ALA A 259 11.49 -13.48 -13.54
C ALA A 259 11.05 -13.99 -14.93
N ALA A 260 11.32 -13.20 -15.97
CA ALA A 260 11.06 -13.66 -17.34
C ALA A 260 11.94 -14.90 -17.64
N PRO A 261 11.38 -15.92 -18.27
CA PRO A 261 12.12 -17.13 -18.61
C PRO A 261 13.38 -16.83 -19.45
N GLY A 262 14.50 -17.45 -19.12
CA GLY A 262 15.80 -17.26 -19.79
C GLY A 262 16.48 -15.93 -19.50
N SER A 263 15.93 -15.09 -18.63
CA SER A 263 16.52 -13.79 -18.26
C SER A 263 17.66 -13.94 -17.25
N PRO A 264 18.58 -12.96 -17.18
CA PRO A 264 19.59 -12.91 -16.11
C PRO A 264 18.96 -12.88 -14.71
N SER A 265 17.77 -12.29 -14.57
CA SER A 265 17.05 -12.26 -13.30
C SER A 265 16.58 -13.65 -12.87
N GLU A 266 16.19 -14.52 -13.79
CA GLU A 266 15.83 -15.90 -13.47
C GLU A 266 17.03 -16.70 -12.94
N GLU A 267 18.21 -16.56 -13.54
CA GLU A 267 19.44 -17.21 -13.06
C GLU A 267 19.82 -16.73 -11.66
N ARG A 268 19.73 -15.42 -11.43
CA ARG A 268 20.01 -14.79 -10.13
C ARG A 268 19.03 -15.23 -9.05
N LEU A 269 17.74 -15.37 -9.37
CA LEU A 269 16.74 -15.92 -8.44
C LEU A 269 17.03 -17.38 -8.08
N ARG A 270 17.47 -18.21 -9.04
CA ARG A 270 17.88 -19.60 -8.75
C ARG A 270 19.09 -19.61 -7.81
N LEU A 271 20.09 -18.76 -8.07
CA LEU A 271 21.26 -18.62 -7.21
C LEU A 271 20.84 -18.24 -5.79
N LEU A 272 19.99 -17.22 -5.65
CA LEU A 272 19.46 -16.77 -4.36
C LEU A 272 18.72 -17.89 -3.62
N GLY A 273 17.91 -18.68 -4.34
CA GLY A 273 17.23 -19.85 -3.80
C GLY A 273 18.21 -20.91 -3.28
N SER A 274 19.29 -21.15 -4.00
CA SER A 274 20.34 -22.10 -3.58
C SER A 274 21.09 -21.63 -2.33
N LEU A 275 21.39 -20.34 -2.24
CA LEU A 275 22.02 -19.72 -1.05
C LEU A 275 21.09 -19.83 0.17
N ALA A 276 19.80 -19.57 -0.03
CA ALA A 276 18.80 -19.68 1.03
C ALA A 276 18.69 -21.12 1.59
N GLN A 277 18.74 -22.13 0.73
CA GLN A 277 18.72 -23.53 1.14
C GLN A 277 19.97 -23.91 1.93
N GLN A 278 21.17 -23.52 1.44
CA GLN A 278 22.43 -23.78 2.15
C GLN A 278 22.45 -23.16 3.56
N SER A 279 21.95 -21.94 3.69
CA SER A 279 21.84 -21.24 4.96
C SER A 279 20.89 -21.96 5.94
N ALA A 280 19.76 -22.48 5.42
CA ALA A 280 18.80 -23.23 6.22
C ALA A 280 19.35 -24.59 6.71
N ASP A 281 20.12 -25.28 5.86
CA ASP A 281 20.74 -26.58 6.20
C ASP A 281 21.90 -26.40 7.19
N GLY A 282 22.70 -25.36 7.03
CA GLY A 282 23.75 -24.98 7.98
C GLY A 282 23.21 -24.67 9.37
N ALA A 283 22.05 -23.96 9.45
CA ALA A 283 21.40 -23.65 10.70
C ALA A 283 20.83 -24.89 11.41
N ARG A 284 20.30 -25.86 10.66
CA ARG A 284 19.82 -27.15 11.22
C ARG A 284 20.96 -28.01 11.75
N SER A 285 22.08 -28.10 11.02
CA SER A 285 23.25 -28.88 11.44
C SER A 285 23.87 -28.34 12.74
N THR A 286 23.91 -27.02 12.92
CA THR A 286 24.40 -26.38 14.15
C THR A 286 23.48 -26.57 15.35
N ALA A 287 22.17 -26.67 15.12
CA ALA A 287 21.18 -26.94 16.17
C ALA A 287 21.26 -28.41 16.67
N ASP A 288 21.41 -29.38 15.76
CA ASP A 288 21.57 -30.79 16.09
C ASP A 288 22.89 -31.08 16.81
N GLY A 289 23.98 -30.43 16.41
CA GLY A 289 25.29 -30.54 17.05
C GLY A 289 25.33 -30.04 18.51
N ARG A 290 24.47 -29.07 18.85
CA ARG A 290 24.34 -28.59 20.26
C ARG A 290 23.49 -29.51 21.15
N SER A 291 22.52 -30.22 20.55
CA SER A 291 21.68 -31.19 21.29
C SER A 291 22.44 -32.46 21.67
N THR A 292 23.42 -32.88 20.86
CA THR A 292 24.25 -34.08 21.13
C THR A 292 25.41 -33.84 22.10
N ALA A 293 25.78 -32.60 22.39
CA ALA A 293 26.87 -32.25 23.32
C ALA A 293 26.38 -31.96 24.76
N ALA A 294 25.08 -32.03 25.02
CA ALA A 294 24.45 -31.75 26.32
C ALA A 294 23.77 -33.02 26.93
N GLY A 295 24.04 -34.23 26.36
CA GLY A 295 23.51 -35.51 26.84
C GLY A 295 24.54 -36.34 27.62
#